data_4b67f319551e19b617c491352706cef8
#
_entry.id   4b67f319551e19b617c491352706cef8
#
_cell.length_a   1.000
_cell.length_b   1.000
_cell.length_c   1.000
_cell.angle_alpha   90.00
_cell.angle_beta   90.00
_cell.angle_gamma   90.00
#
_symmetry.space_group_name_H-M   'P 1'
#
loop_
_entity.id
_entity.type
_entity.pdbx_description
1 polymer ?
#
loop_
_entity_poly.entity_id
_entity_poly.type
_entity_poly.pdbx_seq_one_letter_code
_entity_poly.pdbx_strand_id
1 'polypeptide(L)'
;MDGTFYSSPGQFYQLYSIYGEINGRTYPLVFGLLPGKSEGIYQRFFRLLMNYCVEINVVFQPQIVMCDFEVAVRNVLQRVFPEATVKGCFFHFTQCIWKKTQSLGLATMYRNNDGVQKLVRRAASLPLVPINPVEDVWFNTLEDTEEVNVDITRFAD
;
A
#
# COMPACT_ATOMS: atom_id res chain seq x y z
N MET A 1 -1.76 7.97 -3.66
CA MET A 1 -2.46 8.64 -2.54
C MET A 1 -2.00 8.02 -1.24
N ASP A 2 -1.75 8.81 -0.22
CA ASP A 2 -1.13 8.34 1.04
C ASP A 2 -1.50 9.23 2.23
N GLY A 3 -1.57 8.65 3.43
CA GLY A 3 -1.81 9.32 4.69
C GLY A 3 -0.54 9.38 5.54
N THR A 4 -0.13 10.58 5.93
CA THR A 4 1.01 10.82 6.81
C THR A 4 0.54 11.30 8.17
N PHE A 5 0.99 10.62 9.26
CA PHE A 5 0.51 10.90 10.62
C PHE A 5 1.42 11.88 11.37
N TYR A 6 2.75 11.74 11.22
CA TYR A 6 3.73 12.54 11.96
C TYR A 6 3.81 14.02 11.53
N SER A 7 3.38 14.33 10.32
CA SER A 7 3.39 15.70 9.78
C SER A 7 2.04 16.41 9.93
N SER A 8 1.06 15.76 10.58
CA SER A 8 -0.27 16.33 10.79
C SER A 8 -0.25 17.25 12.02
N PRO A 9 -0.85 18.47 11.95
CA PRO A 9 -1.09 19.27 13.14
C PRO A 9 -1.90 18.51 14.20
N GLY A 10 -1.63 18.69 15.49
CA GLY A 10 -2.17 17.86 16.57
C GLY A 10 -3.70 17.77 16.69
N GLN A 11 -4.43 18.68 16.07
CA GLN A 11 -5.89 18.66 15.98
C GLN A 11 -6.44 17.74 14.85
N PHE A 12 -5.57 17.23 13.98
CA PHE A 12 -5.93 16.32 12.89
C PHE A 12 -5.22 14.98 13.07
N TYR A 13 -5.88 13.93 12.62
CA TYR A 13 -5.34 12.57 12.71
C TYR A 13 -4.27 12.30 11.66
N GLN A 14 -4.48 12.81 10.45
CA GLN A 14 -3.54 12.61 9.33
C GLN A 14 -3.56 13.76 8.32
N LEU A 15 -2.41 13.93 7.65
CA LEU A 15 -2.30 14.67 6.40
C LEU A 15 -2.45 13.65 5.25
N TYR A 16 -3.55 13.71 4.52
CA TYR A 16 -3.81 12.86 3.37
C TYR A 16 -3.41 13.58 2.08
N SER A 17 -2.55 12.95 1.28
CA SER A 17 -1.95 13.57 0.10
C SER A 17 -2.33 12.84 -1.17
N ILE A 18 -2.74 13.57 -2.21
CA ILE A 18 -2.96 13.06 -3.55
C ILE A 18 -1.87 13.61 -4.45
N TYR A 19 -1.18 12.70 -5.12
CA TYR A 19 -0.17 13.00 -6.12
C TYR A 19 -0.65 12.54 -7.49
N GLY A 20 -0.32 13.29 -8.54
CA GLY A 20 -0.49 12.89 -9.92
C GLY A 20 0.87 12.58 -10.55
N GLU A 21 0.90 11.60 -11.44
CA GLU A 21 2.08 11.27 -12.24
C GLU A 21 1.87 11.71 -13.69
N ILE A 22 2.82 12.47 -14.22
CA ILE A 22 2.83 12.95 -15.60
C ILE A 22 4.25 12.75 -16.14
N ASN A 23 4.39 11.97 -17.20
CA ASN A 23 5.68 11.70 -17.87
C ASN A 23 6.78 11.22 -16.90
N GLY A 24 6.44 10.30 -15.99
CA GLY A 24 7.37 9.73 -15.01
C GLY A 24 7.77 10.69 -13.88
N ARG A 25 7.09 11.83 -13.75
CA ARG A 25 7.30 12.77 -12.64
C ARG A 25 6.05 12.87 -11.78
N THR A 26 6.26 12.91 -10.48
CA THR A 26 5.18 12.96 -9.48
C THR A 26 5.03 14.39 -8.95
N TYR A 27 3.80 14.89 -8.96
CA TYR A 27 3.44 16.23 -8.50
C TYR A 27 2.40 16.14 -7.39
N PRO A 28 2.54 16.91 -6.29
CA PRO A 28 1.48 17.03 -5.30
C PRO A 28 0.31 17.82 -5.90
N LEU A 29 -0.90 17.26 -5.79
CA LEU A 29 -2.11 17.88 -6.33
C LEU A 29 -3.02 18.40 -5.23
N VAL A 30 -3.24 17.61 -4.18
CA VAL A 30 -4.18 17.90 -3.11
C VAL A 30 -3.62 17.47 -1.77
N PHE A 31 -3.83 18.30 -0.75
CA PHE A 31 -3.59 17.97 0.64
C PHE A 31 -4.87 18.11 1.44
N GLY A 32 -5.19 17.10 2.24
CA GLY A 32 -6.33 17.08 3.14
C GLY A 32 -5.91 16.83 4.57
N LEU A 33 -6.31 17.70 5.49
CA LEU A 33 -6.17 17.47 6.92
C LEU A 33 -7.41 16.71 7.42
N LEU A 34 -7.26 15.43 7.73
CA LEU A 34 -8.37 14.56 8.06
C LEU A 34 -8.41 14.25 9.58
N PRO A 35 -9.61 14.29 10.19
CA PRO A 35 -9.78 14.00 11.62
C PRO A 35 -9.75 12.49 11.93
N GLY A 36 -9.55 11.63 10.95
CA GLY A 36 -9.52 10.17 11.12
C GLY A 36 -9.34 9.44 9.80
N LYS A 37 -9.63 8.12 9.79
CA LYS A 37 -9.45 7.23 8.65
C LYS A 37 -10.64 6.28 8.40
N SER A 38 -11.83 6.67 8.80
CA SER A 38 -13.04 5.90 8.48
C SER A 38 -13.51 6.15 7.04
N GLU A 39 -14.29 5.21 6.48
CA GLU A 39 -14.90 5.36 5.16
C GLU A 39 -15.69 6.68 5.04
N GLY A 40 -16.44 7.07 6.06
CA GLY A 40 -17.23 8.31 6.05
C GLY A 40 -16.35 9.57 5.92
N ILE A 41 -15.16 9.57 6.53
CA ILE A 41 -14.20 10.67 6.42
C ILE A 41 -13.62 10.74 5.00
N TYR A 42 -13.17 9.62 4.45
CA TYR A 42 -12.69 9.56 3.08
C TYR A 42 -13.78 9.91 2.05
N GLN A 43 -14.99 9.42 2.23
CA GLN A 43 -16.13 9.76 1.37
C GLN A 43 -16.42 11.26 1.38
N ARG A 44 -16.40 11.89 2.56
CA ARG A 44 -16.57 13.34 2.68
C ARG A 44 -15.45 14.11 2.00
N PHE A 45 -14.20 13.67 2.19
CA PHE A 45 -13.03 14.28 1.56
C PHE A 45 -13.13 14.25 0.03
N PHE A 46 -13.39 13.08 -0.56
CA PHE A 46 -13.50 12.95 -2.02
C PHE A 46 -14.72 13.70 -2.56
N ARG A 47 -15.85 13.72 -1.85
CA ARG A 47 -17.00 14.53 -2.25
C ARG A 47 -16.67 16.02 -2.33
N LEU A 48 -15.97 16.55 -1.34
CA LEU A 48 -15.55 17.96 -1.34
C LEU A 48 -14.57 18.23 -2.49
N LEU A 49 -13.61 17.33 -2.72
CA LEU A 49 -12.67 17.44 -3.84
C LEU A 49 -13.40 17.43 -5.19
N MET A 50 -14.32 16.51 -5.41
CA MET A 50 -15.07 16.41 -6.67
C MET A 50 -15.93 17.66 -6.90
N ASN A 51 -16.59 18.17 -5.86
CA ASN A 51 -17.35 19.42 -5.96
C ASN A 51 -16.44 20.60 -6.37
N TYR A 52 -15.29 20.72 -5.74
CA TYR A 52 -14.32 21.76 -6.08
C TYR A 52 -13.81 21.64 -7.52
N CYS A 53 -13.54 20.42 -7.98
CA CYS A 53 -13.14 20.19 -9.37
C CYS A 53 -14.22 20.67 -10.36
N VAL A 54 -15.50 20.45 -10.05
CA VAL A 54 -16.61 20.97 -10.85
C VAL A 54 -16.64 22.51 -10.86
N GLU A 55 -16.46 23.14 -9.71
CA GLU A 55 -16.45 24.62 -9.59
C GLU A 55 -15.34 25.27 -10.45
N ILE A 56 -14.17 24.63 -10.54
CA ILE A 56 -13.03 25.13 -11.32
C ILE A 56 -12.96 24.55 -12.74
N ASN A 57 -14.01 23.86 -13.22
CA ASN A 57 -14.09 23.21 -14.53
C ASN A 57 -12.91 22.21 -14.82
N VAL A 58 -12.47 21.47 -13.79
CA VAL A 58 -11.46 20.43 -13.92
C VAL A 58 -12.12 19.05 -13.90
N VAL A 59 -11.82 18.21 -14.87
CA VAL A 59 -12.22 16.79 -14.89
C VAL A 59 -11.19 15.99 -14.12
N PHE A 60 -11.56 15.49 -12.94
CA PHE A 60 -10.72 14.62 -12.13
C PHE A 60 -11.17 13.17 -12.28
N GLN A 61 -10.66 12.49 -13.31
CA GLN A 61 -11.02 11.11 -13.66
C GLN A 61 -9.75 10.26 -13.88
N PRO A 62 -9.13 9.77 -12.81
CA PRO A 62 -7.93 8.94 -12.93
C PRO A 62 -8.26 7.57 -13.55
N GLN A 63 -7.37 7.07 -14.42
CA GLN A 63 -7.45 5.70 -14.95
C GLN A 63 -6.88 4.67 -13.96
N ILE A 64 -5.83 5.06 -13.23
CA ILE A 64 -5.18 4.23 -12.23
C ILE A 64 -5.07 5.03 -10.94
N VAL A 65 -5.48 4.42 -9.83
CA VAL A 65 -5.30 4.98 -8.49
C VAL A 65 -4.42 4.04 -7.68
N MET A 66 -3.27 4.53 -7.25
CA MET A 66 -2.40 3.80 -6.33
C MET A 66 -2.60 4.31 -4.91
N CYS A 67 -2.89 3.42 -3.96
CA CYS A 67 -3.06 3.73 -2.55
C CYS A 67 -2.45 2.64 -1.67
N ASP A 68 -2.44 2.84 -0.36
CA ASP A 68 -2.08 1.80 0.60
C ASP A 68 -3.14 0.68 0.69
N PHE A 69 -2.95 -0.26 1.60
CA PHE A 69 -3.83 -1.41 1.80
C PHE A 69 -4.95 -1.13 2.81
N GLU A 70 -5.20 0.13 3.16
CA GLU A 70 -6.29 0.48 4.06
C GLU A 70 -7.65 0.23 3.39
N VAL A 71 -8.44 -0.67 3.97
CA VAL A 71 -9.73 -1.11 3.41
C VAL A 71 -10.69 0.06 3.23
N ALA A 72 -10.74 0.98 4.20
CA ALA A 72 -11.65 2.12 4.19
C ALA A 72 -11.45 3.02 2.96
N VAL A 73 -10.21 3.41 2.66
CA VAL A 73 -9.94 4.26 1.50
C VAL A 73 -10.14 3.51 0.19
N ARG A 74 -9.77 2.23 0.13
CA ARG A 74 -9.95 1.41 -1.08
C ARG A 74 -11.42 1.27 -1.46
N ASN A 75 -12.30 0.98 -0.48
CA ASN A 75 -13.75 0.91 -0.69
C ASN A 75 -14.32 2.24 -1.20
N VAL A 76 -13.84 3.36 -0.66
CA VAL A 76 -14.29 4.69 -1.11
C VAL A 76 -13.79 4.99 -2.52
N LEU A 77 -12.53 4.70 -2.83
CA LEU A 77 -11.96 4.92 -4.16
C LEU A 77 -12.69 4.13 -5.25
N GLN A 78 -13.04 2.87 -5.00
CA GLN A 78 -13.82 2.05 -5.93
C GLN A 78 -15.22 2.62 -6.20
N ARG A 79 -15.85 3.29 -5.20
CA ARG A 79 -17.16 3.93 -5.35
C ARG A 79 -17.06 5.29 -6.05
N VAL A 80 -16.02 6.06 -5.76
CA VAL A 80 -15.84 7.41 -6.33
C VAL A 80 -15.31 7.35 -7.77
N PHE A 81 -14.46 6.38 -8.05
CA PHE A 81 -13.84 6.18 -9.36
C PHE A 81 -14.08 4.74 -9.86
N PRO A 82 -15.33 4.39 -10.23
CA PRO A 82 -15.70 3.02 -10.60
C PRO A 82 -14.94 2.49 -11.83
N GLU A 83 -14.55 3.40 -12.75
CA GLU A 83 -13.80 3.06 -13.95
C GLU A 83 -12.28 2.99 -13.72
N ALA A 84 -11.81 3.42 -12.55
CA ALA A 84 -10.38 3.40 -12.25
C ALA A 84 -9.92 2.04 -11.74
N THR A 85 -8.74 1.62 -12.19
CA THR A 85 -8.05 0.48 -11.60
C THR A 85 -7.38 0.88 -10.27
N VAL A 86 -7.90 0.40 -9.15
CA VAL A 86 -7.30 0.65 -7.82
C VAL A 86 -6.20 -0.37 -7.55
N LYS A 87 -4.96 0.09 -7.42
CA LYS A 87 -3.76 -0.72 -7.17
C LYS A 87 -3.19 -0.46 -5.77
N GLY A 88 -2.68 -1.53 -5.14
CA GLY A 88 -1.90 -1.41 -3.90
C GLY A 88 -0.51 -0.82 -4.17
N CYS A 89 -0.02 -0.03 -3.23
CA CYS A 89 1.32 0.57 -3.31
C CYS A 89 2.39 -0.47 -2.98
N PHE A 90 3.32 -0.72 -3.90
CA PHE A 90 4.43 -1.67 -3.72
C PHE A 90 5.28 -1.34 -2.48
N PHE A 91 5.55 -0.06 -2.23
CA PHE A 91 6.30 0.37 -1.05
C PHE A 91 5.60 -0.03 0.26
N HIS A 92 4.29 0.17 0.37
CA HIS A 92 3.53 -0.24 1.56
C HIS A 92 3.45 -1.75 1.70
N PHE A 93 3.37 -2.49 0.60
CA PHE A 93 3.45 -3.94 0.63
C PHE A 93 4.80 -4.42 1.21
N THR A 94 5.91 -3.92 0.68
CA THR A 94 7.25 -4.30 1.18
C THR A 94 7.46 -3.89 2.64
N GLN A 95 6.89 -2.76 3.06
CA GLN A 95 6.88 -2.38 4.48
C GLN A 95 6.10 -3.38 5.36
N CYS A 96 4.96 -3.89 4.88
CA CYS A 96 4.20 -4.92 5.60
C CYS A 96 5.02 -6.19 5.77
N ILE A 97 5.68 -6.67 4.70
CA ILE A 97 6.59 -7.82 4.75
C ILE A 97 7.71 -7.58 5.78
N TRP A 98 8.33 -6.40 5.76
CA TRP A 98 9.38 -6.07 6.71
C TRP A 98 8.89 -6.00 8.17
N LYS A 99 7.71 -5.42 8.41
CA LYS A 99 7.08 -5.40 9.74
C LYS A 99 6.77 -6.82 10.24
N LYS A 100 6.26 -7.71 9.35
CA LYS A 100 6.05 -9.12 9.68
C LYS A 100 7.39 -9.80 10.03
N THR A 101 8.44 -9.58 9.25
CA THR A 101 9.81 -10.08 9.52
C THR A 101 10.29 -9.66 10.91
N GLN A 102 10.09 -8.39 11.27
CA GLN A 102 10.46 -7.86 12.59
C GLN A 102 9.62 -8.48 13.71
N SER A 103 8.31 -8.59 13.53
CA SER A 103 7.40 -9.14 14.55
C SER A 103 7.67 -10.62 14.87
N LEU A 104 8.21 -11.36 13.91
CA LEU A 104 8.64 -12.74 14.07
C LEU A 104 10.09 -12.89 14.62
N GLY A 105 10.75 -11.76 14.93
CA GLY A 105 12.14 -11.77 15.42
C GLY A 105 13.19 -12.12 14.35
N LEU A 106 12.80 -12.18 13.08
CA LEU A 106 13.67 -12.59 11.98
C LEU A 106 14.61 -11.47 11.48
N ALA A 107 14.47 -10.23 11.97
CA ALA A 107 15.25 -9.09 11.51
C ALA A 107 16.76 -9.24 11.72
N THR A 108 17.19 -9.89 12.83
CA THR A 108 18.60 -10.20 13.09
C THR A 108 19.10 -11.29 12.16
N MET A 109 18.30 -12.33 11.95
CA MET A 109 18.65 -13.44 11.06
C MET A 109 18.73 -13.00 9.60
N TYR A 110 17.88 -12.05 9.19
CA TYR A 110 17.91 -11.47 7.85
C TYR A 110 19.29 -10.91 7.47
N ARG A 111 20.09 -10.45 8.44
CA ARG A 111 21.42 -9.90 8.19
C ARG A 111 22.50 -10.99 7.99
N ASN A 112 22.30 -12.16 8.60
CA ASN A 112 23.35 -13.18 8.78
C ASN A 112 22.99 -14.55 8.20
N ASN A 113 21.79 -14.71 7.63
CA ASN A 113 21.31 -15.98 7.10
C ASN A 113 20.73 -15.80 5.70
N ASP A 114 21.37 -16.38 4.70
CA ASP A 114 21.00 -16.24 3.29
C ASP A 114 19.61 -16.81 2.98
N GLY A 115 19.17 -17.88 3.66
CA GLY A 115 17.84 -18.46 3.48
C GLY A 115 16.74 -17.50 3.93
N VAL A 116 16.87 -16.92 5.13
CA VAL A 116 15.94 -15.90 5.63
C VAL A 116 15.92 -14.67 4.72
N GLN A 117 17.10 -14.27 4.23
CA GLN A 117 17.20 -13.13 3.31
C GLN A 117 16.48 -13.41 1.98
N LYS A 118 16.65 -14.62 1.42
CA LYS A 118 15.94 -15.04 0.20
C LYS A 118 14.43 -15.09 0.41
N LEU A 119 13.96 -15.70 1.51
CA LEU A 119 12.53 -15.75 1.86
C LEU A 119 11.91 -14.36 1.87
N VAL A 120 12.46 -13.44 2.65
CA VAL A 120 11.93 -12.08 2.81
C VAL A 120 11.94 -11.31 1.48
N ARG A 121 13.02 -11.42 0.70
CA ARG A 121 13.11 -10.76 -0.61
C ARG A 121 12.13 -11.34 -1.63
N ARG A 122 11.96 -12.66 -1.67
CA ARG A 122 11.00 -13.32 -2.56
C ARG A 122 9.57 -12.94 -2.18
N ALA A 123 9.22 -12.97 -0.88
CA ALA A 123 7.93 -12.49 -0.39
C ALA A 123 7.67 -11.03 -0.81
N ALA A 124 8.65 -10.15 -0.63
CA ALA A 124 8.54 -8.75 -1.02
C ALA A 124 8.39 -8.54 -2.54
N SER A 125 8.84 -9.49 -3.37
CA SER A 125 8.74 -9.41 -4.83
C SER A 125 7.46 -10.02 -5.42
N LEU A 126 6.65 -10.73 -4.63
CA LEU A 126 5.41 -11.36 -5.12
C LEU A 126 4.47 -10.44 -5.92
N PRO A 127 4.28 -9.15 -5.56
CA PRO A 127 3.43 -8.26 -6.35
C PRO A 127 3.95 -7.98 -7.77
N LEU A 128 5.18 -8.35 -8.08
CA LEU A 128 5.78 -8.21 -9.41
C LEU A 128 5.61 -9.48 -10.27
N VAL A 129 5.13 -10.56 -9.65
CA VAL A 129 4.85 -11.83 -10.34
C VAL A 129 3.46 -11.75 -10.98
N PRO A 130 3.27 -12.27 -12.22
CA PRO A 130 1.93 -12.41 -12.79
C PRO A 130 1.00 -13.22 -11.88
N ILE A 131 -0.31 -12.94 -11.94
CA ILE A 131 -1.30 -13.52 -11.01
C ILE A 131 -1.31 -15.06 -11.07
N ASN A 132 -1.27 -15.64 -12.27
CA ASN A 132 -1.42 -17.10 -12.44
C ASN A 132 -0.33 -17.91 -11.74
N PRO A 133 1.00 -17.60 -11.86
CA PRO A 133 2.05 -18.37 -11.21
C PRO A 133 2.37 -17.89 -9.79
N VAL A 134 1.68 -16.89 -9.20
CA VAL A 134 2.08 -16.31 -7.92
C VAL A 134 2.04 -17.31 -6.76
N GLU A 135 1.05 -18.18 -6.74
CA GLU A 135 0.91 -19.22 -5.73
C GLU A 135 2.04 -20.25 -5.85
N ASP A 136 2.33 -20.75 -7.04
CA ASP A 136 3.42 -21.70 -7.29
C ASP A 136 4.78 -21.09 -6.92
N VAL A 137 5.01 -19.83 -7.27
CA VAL A 137 6.24 -19.12 -6.89
C VAL A 137 6.36 -18.99 -5.37
N TRP A 138 5.24 -18.79 -4.66
CA TRP A 138 5.24 -18.71 -3.21
C TRP A 138 5.51 -20.09 -2.58
N PHE A 139 4.84 -21.14 -3.01
CA PHE A 139 5.06 -22.50 -2.51
C PHE A 139 6.50 -22.94 -2.73
N ASN A 140 7.05 -22.79 -3.93
CA ASN A 140 8.45 -23.07 -4.23
C ASN A 140 9.42 -22.25 -3.32
N THR A 141 9.03 -21.02 -2.96
CA THR A 141 9.82 -20.20 -2.03
C THR A 141 9.85 -20.80 -0.64
N LEU A 142 8.72 -21.32 -0.16
CA LEU A 142 8.64 -21.96 1.16
C LEU A 142 9.45 -23.27 1.18
N GLU A 143 9.29 -24.12 0.16
CA GLU A 143 10.06 -25.39 0.03
C GLU A 143 11.57 -25.14 0.03
N ASP A 144 12.06 -24.20 -0.77
CA ASP A 144 13.49 -23.81 -0.81
C ASP A 144 14.02 -23.30 0.54
N THR A 145 13.13 -22.96 1.48
CA THR A 145 13.50 -22.34 2.76
C THR A 145 13.34 -23.31 3.95
N GLU A 146 12.74 -24.48 3.77
CA GLU A 146 12.56 -25.48 4.84
C GLU A 146 13.88 -25.96 5.47
N GLU A 147 14.99 -25.89 4.74
CA GLU A 147 16.34 -26.19 5.25
C GLU A 147 16.84 -25.16 6.29
N VAL A 148 16.17 -24.02 6.41
CA VAL A 148 16.55 -22.91 7.30
C VAL A 148 15.84 -23.07 8.64
N ASN A 149 15.97 -24.02 9.42
CA ASN A 149 15.52 -24.26 10.81
C ASN A 149 14.86 -23.06 11.54
N VAL A 150 13.95 -22.36 10.85
CA VAL A 150 13.17 -21.21 11.29
C VAL A 150 11.70 -21.57 11.15
N ASP A 151 10.88 -21.15 12.09
CA ASP A 151 9.42 -21.32 12.03
C ASP A 151 8.82 -20.47 10.88
N ILE A 152 9.00 -20.97 9.65
CA ILE A 152 8.59 -20.34 8.40
C ILE A 152 7.06 -20.34 8.27
N THR A 153 6.37 -21.29 8.91
CA THR A 153 4.91 -21.37 8.87
C THR A 153 4.27 -20.09 9.35
N ARG A 154 4.82 -19.47 10.41
CA ARG A 154 4.34 -18.18 10.94
C ARG A 154 4.60 -16.99 10.01
N PHE A 155 5.48 -17.14 9.03
CA PHE A 155 5.72 -16.10 8.03
C PHE A 155 4.73 -16.23 6.86
N ALA A 156 4.27 -17.45 6.58
CA ALA A 156 3.32 -17.72 5.49
C ALA A 156 1.87 -17.36 5.85
N ASP A 157 1.51 -17.33 7.15
CA ASP A 157 0.23 -16.88 7.69
C ASP A 157 0.13 -15.32 7.69
#